data_50701c169bbc18abc1fe1b7ca34f4984
#
_entry.id   50701c169bbc18abc1fe1b7ca34f4984
#
_cell.length_a   1.000
_cell.length_b   1.000
_cell.length_c   1.000
_cell.angle_alpha   90.00
_cell.angle_beta   90.00
_cell.angle_gamma   90.00
#
_symmetry.space_group_name_H-M   'P 1'
#
loop_
_entity.id
_entity.type
_entity.pdbx_description
1 polymer ?
#
loop_
_entity_poly.entity_id
_entity_poly.type
_entity_poly.pdbx_seq_one_letter_code
_entity_poly.pdbx_strand_id
1 'polypeptide(L)'
;ATHADDEILFLGGVLATYGGEQNLSVQVAYMCEFTTSAKIREHEKLDGLWESGIKHYPVCGDFPDLYSQTLEAAKKQYVYDDVKAYTTSCIRRFKPLVVVTQDLNGEYGHGGHMLFSHAVAESVETSNDSSVFPESASNYGTWDVPKTYLHLYTENKITMNLRLPLSRMGNRTSIEVQTAAYKKHVSQQWCWFYVSDDYEYSCADFGLYRTTVGNDTGNDMLENITTYQEQERLAKEAAEK
;
A
#
# COMPACT_ATOMS: atom_id res chain seq x y z
N ALA A 1 4.34 -1.10 1.23
CA ALA A 1 4.80 -1.48 2.58
C ALA A 1 6.32 -1.63 2.59
N THR A 2 6.94 -1.46 3.75
CA THR A 2 8.40 -1.61 3.90
C THR A 2 8.77 -3.08 4.02
N HIS A 3 8.19 -3.78 5.00
CA HIS A 3 8.49 -5.19 5.28
C HIS A 3 7.30 -6.09 5.00
N ALA A 4 7.55 -7.38 4.89
CA ALA A 4 6.50 -8.39 4.80
C ALA A 4 5.88 -8.60 6.18
N ASP A 5 4.70 -8.10 6.41
CA ASP A 5 3.77 -8.05 7.54
C ASP A 5 3.16 -6.65 7.75
N ASP A 6 3.88 -5.58 7.39
CA ASP A 6 3.40 -4.20 7.52
C ASP A 6 2.10 -3.96 6.75
N GLU A 7 1.97 -4.57 5.57
CA GLU A 7 0.78 -4.45 4.72
C GLU A 7 -0.46 -5.03 5.41
N ILE A 8 -0.28 -6.00 6.28
CA ILE A 8 -1.37 -6.61 7.06
C ILE A 8 -1.62 -5.82 8.33
N LEU A 9 -0.55 -5.46 9.05
CA LEU A 9 -0.65 -4.78 10.34
C LEU A 9 -1.23 -3.38 10.21
N PHE A 10 -0.74 -2.59 9.25
CA PHE A 10 -1.02 -1.16 9.17
C PHE A 10 -1.90 -0.77 7.99
N LEU A 11 -1.86 -1.53 6.89
CA LEU A 11 -2.63 -1.25 5.68
C LEU A 11 -3.71 -2.30 5.39
N GLY A 12 -3.92 -3.22 6.32
CA GLY A 12 -4.77 -4.39 6.12
C GLY A 12 -6.24 -4.07 5.83
N GLY A 13 -6.76 -2.97 6.37
CA GLY A 13 -8.11 -2.49 6.05
C GLY A 13 -8.32 -2.30 4.55
N VAL A 14 -7.31 -1.80 3.86
CA VAL A 14 -7.33 -1.59 2.39
C VAL A 14 -7.38 -2.93 1.65
N LEU A 15 -6.55 -3.91 2.05
CA LEU A 15 -6.43 -5.18 1.35
C LEU A 15 -7.74 -5.99 1.36
N ALA A 16 -8.31 -6.24 2.53
CA ALA A 16 -9.52 -7.02 2.66
C ALA A 16 -10.75 -6.32 2.06
N THR A 17 -10.83 -5.00 2.20
CA THR A 17 -11.98 -4.22 1.70
C THR A 17 -11.94 -4.10 0.18
N TYR A 18 -10.87 -3.58 -0.39
CA TYR A 18 -10.81 -3.31 -1.83
C TYR A 18 -10.39 -4.54 -2.65
N GLY A 19 -9.40 -5.29 -2.19
CA GLY A 19 -8.95 -6.50 -2.86
C GLY A 19 -9.89 -7.68 -2.64
N GLY A 20 -10.22 -7.97 -1.39
CA GLY A 20 -11.06 -9.11 -1.00
C GLY A 20 -12.54 -8.90 -1.35
N GLU A 21 -13.21 -7.95 -0.73
CA GLU A 21 -14.65 -7.74 -0.87
C GLU A 21 -15.02 -7.12 -2.21
N GLN A 22 -14.40 -6.01 -2.60
CA GLN A 22 -14.73 -5.34 -3.86
C GLN A 22 -14.08 -6.00 -5.09
N ASN A 23 -13.17 -6.95 -4.88
CA ASN A 23 -12.48 -7.69 -5.95
C ASN A 23 -11.75 -6.77 -6.94
N LEU A 24 -11.23 -5.65 -6.45
CA LEU A 24 -10.43 -4.75 -7.25
C LEU A 24 -9.00 -5.30 -7.42
N SER A 25 -8.33 -4.84 -8.45
CA SER A 25 -6.93 -5.17 -8.69
C SER A 25 -6.06 -4.38 -7.72
N VAL A 26 -5.51 -5.05 -6.70
CA VAL A 26 -4.58 -4.48 -5.73
C VAL A 26 -3.19 -5.06 -5.98
N GLN A 27 -2.21 -4.19 -6.22
CA GLN A 27 -0.80 -4.54 -6.35
C GLN A 27 -0.06 -4.10 -5.08
N VAL A 28 0.53 -5.05 -4.38
CA VAL A 28 1.39 -4.75 -3.23
C VAL A 28 2.83 -4.63 -3.69
N ALA A 29 3.50 -3.57 -3.22
CA ALA A 29 4.92 -3.33 -3.45
C ALA A 29 5.63 -3.23 -2.09
N TYR A 30 6.69 -4.01 -1.91
CA TYR A 30 7.54 -3.97 -0.72
C TYR A 30 8.86 -3.28 -1.03
N MET A 31 9.42 -2.56 -0.05
CA MET A 31 10.77 -2.06 -0.14
C MET A 31 11.77 -3.21 0.01
N CYS A 32 11.66 -3.97 1.09
CA CYS A 32 12.61 -5.01 1.44
C CYS A 32 12.28 -6.36 0.79
N GLU A 33 13.34 -7.11 0.44
CA GLU A 33 13.25 -8.49 0.03
C GLU A 33 13.87 -9.42 1.09
N PHE A 34 13.40 -10.66 1.16
CA PHE A 34 13.81 -11.63 2.16
C PHE A 34 14.31 -12.96 1.55
N THR A 35 14.49 -13.01 0.22
CA THR A 35 14.87 -14.25 -0.50
C THR A 35 16.19 -14.83 -0.05
N THR A 36 17.11 -13.97 0.42
CA THR A 36 18.45 -14.37 0.86
C THR A 36 18.58 -14.45 2.37
N SER A 37 17.92 -13.55 3.11
CA SER A 37 18.14 -13.38 4.56
C SER A 37 17.13 -14.13 5.42
N ALA A 38 15.87 -14.19 5.01
CA ALA A 38 14.79 -14.79 5.78
C ALA A 38 13.72 -15.41 4.86
N LYS A 39 14.08 -16.45 4.11
CA LYS A 39 13.22 -17.08 3.08
C LYS A 39 11.82 -17.46 3.56
N ILE A 40 11.64 -17.76 4.83
CA ILE A 40 10.32 -18.07 5.40
C ILE A 40 9.37 -16.88 5.22
N ARG A 41 9.84 -15.63 5.33
CA ARG A 41 9.02 -14.44 5.18
C ARG A 41 8.45 -14.26 3.76
N GLU A 42 9.12 -14.83 2.74
CA GLU A 42 8.61 -14.83 1.37
C GLU A 42 7.33 -15.68 1.25
N HIS A 43 7.29 -16.84 1.93
CA HIS A 43 6.08 -17.69 1.97
C HIS A 43 4.99 -17.05 2.83
N GLU A 44 5.36 -16.56 4.00
CA GLU A 44 4.42 -15.90 4.94
C GLU A 44 3.73 -14.69 4.28
N LYS A 45 4.47 -13.88 3.54
CA LYS A 45 3.96 -12.77 2.74
C LYS A 45 2.88 -13.21 1.75
N LEU A 46 3.16 -14.26 0.97
CA LEU A 46 2.21 -14.78 -0.01
C LEU A 46 0.98 -15.38 0.66
N ASP A 47 1.14 -16.11 1.74
CA ASP A 47 0.03 -16.69 2.50
C ASP A 47 -0.84 -15.60 3.14
N GLY A 48 -0.23 -14.54 3.68
CA GLY A 48 -0.94 -13.40 4.25
C GLY A 48 -1.74 -12.62 3.20
N LEU A 49 -1.12 -12.33 2.06
CA LEU A 49 -1.79 -11.67 0.94
C LEU A 49 -2.94 -12.52 0.38
N TRP A 50 -2.74 -13.82 0.24
CA TRP A 50 -3.79 -14.74 -0.22
C TRP A 50 -4.97 -14.77 0.76
N GLU A 51 -4.72 -14.85 2.06
CA GLU A 51 -5.75 -14.78 3.10
C GLU A 51 -6.54 -13.46 3.04
N SER A 52 -5.87 -12.36 2.69
CA SER A 52 -6.47 -11.03 2.52
C SER A 52 -7.29 -10.87 1.22
N GLY A 53 -7.30 -11.90 0.36
CA GLY A 53 -8.01 -11.89 -0.93
C GLY A 53 -7.21 -11.23 -2.07
N ILE A 54 -5.92 -10.99 -1.91
CA ILE A 54 -5.04 -10.44 -2.95
C ILE A 54 -4.66 -11.54 -3.94
N LYS A 55 -4.80 -11.26 -5.24
CA LYS A 55 -4.64 -12.24 -6.33
C LYS A 55 -3.38 -12.02 -7.16
N HIS A 56 -2.74 -10.87 -7.02
CA HIS A 56 -1.52 -10.54 -7.74
C HIS A 56 -0.30 -10.84 -6.90
N TYR A 57 0.74 -11.39 -7.52
CA TYR A 57 2.04 -11.52 -6.87
C TYR A 57 2.56 -10.12 -6.52
N PRO A 58 3.08 -9.93 -5.31
CA PRO A 58 3.71 -8.67 -4.94
C PRO A 58 4.98 -8.43 -5.74
N VAL A 59 5.38 -7.17 -5.82
CA VAL A 59 6.73 -6.79 -6.27
C VAL A 59 7.55 -6.36 -5.07
N CYS A 60 8.85 -6.63 -5.12
CA CYS A 60 9.78 -6.26 -4.06
C CYS A 60 10.91 -5.42 -4.64
N GLY A 61 11.36 -4.41 -3.91
CA GLY A 61 12.63 -3.76 -4.15
C GLY A 61 13.77 -4.70 -3.74
N ASP A 62 14.94 -4.45 -4.27
CA ASP A 62 16.16 -5.20 -3.94
C ASP A 62 16.93 -4.48 -2.81
N PHE A 63 16.23 -4.21 -1.70
CA PHE A 63 16.78 -3.51 -0.56
C PHE A 63 16.81 -4.44 0.66
N PRO A 64 17.95 -4.50 1.39
CA PRO A 64 18.04 -5.30 2.60
C PRO A 64 17.17 -4.69 3.72
N ASP A 65 16.75 -5.51 4.66
CA ASP A 65 16.08 -5.05 5.89
C ASP A 65 17.14 -4.54 6.89
N LEU A 66 17.22 -3.22 7.04
CA LEU A 66 18.17 -2.54 7.93
C LEU A 66 17.44 -1.69 8.96
N TYR A 67 17.63 -1.99 10.23
CA TYR A 67 16.95 -1.28 11.31
C TYR A 67 17.54 0.12 11.56
N SER A 68 16.67 1.10 11.72
CA SER A 68 16.98 2.46 12.17
C SER A 68 15.76 3.08 12.86
N GLN A 69 15.98 4.16 13.62
CA GLN A 69 14.94 4.84 14.41
C GLN A 69 14.66 6.26 13.92
N THR A 70 15.31 6.70 12.87
CA THR A 70 15.09 8.03 12.29
C THR A 70 15.25 7.98 10.77
N LEU A 71 14.60 8.92 10.08
CA LEU A 71 14.74 9.10 8.64
C LEU A 71 16.20 9.35 8.24
N GLU A 72 16.91 10.19 9.01
CA GLU A 72 18.32 10.52 8.73
C GLU A 72 19.24 9.30 8.88
N ALA A 73 18.95 8.43 9.84
CA ALA A 73 19.70 7.19 10.01
C ALA A 73 19.40 6.22 8.86
N ALA A 74 18.13 6.08 8.46
CA ALA A 74 17.75 5.28 7.31
C ALA A 74 18.42 5.80 6.01
N LYS A 75 18.40 7.11 5.75
CA LYS A 75 19.07 7.73 4.59
C LYS A 75 20.58 7.52 4.54
N LYS A 76 21.22 7.14 5.65
CA LYS A 76 22.64 6.74 5.66
C LYS A 76 22.85 5.26 5.31
N GLN A 77 21.82 4.44 5.46
CA GLN A 77 21.88 3.00 5.22
C GLN A 77 21.49 2.64 3.78
N TYR A 78 20.65 3.46 3.15
CA TYR A 78 20.16 3.23 1.79
C TYR A 78 20.52 4.39 0.87
N VAL A 79 20.70 4.10 -0.42
CA VAL A 79 20.74 5.13 -1.45
C VAL A 79 19.30 5.59 -1.71
N TYR A 80 18.93 6.72 -1.15
CA TYR A 80 17.53 7.19 -1.16
C TYR A 80 16.96 7.37 -2.58
N ASP A 81 17.79 7.82 -3.53
CA ASP A 81 17.38 7.97 -4.92
C ASP A 81 17.08 6.63 -5.60
N ASP A 82 17.73 5.53 -5.21
CA ASP A 82 17.41 4.20 -5.72
C ASP A 82 16.02 3.75 -5.21
N VAL A 83 15.68 4.04 -3.96
CA VAL A 83 14.35 3.76 -3.39
C VAL A 83 13.28 4.58 -4.11
N LYS A 84 13.54 5.87 -4.40
CA LYS A 84 12.62 6.70 -5.20
C LYS A 84 12.51 6.20 -6.65
N ALA A 85 13.59 5.77 -7.27
CA ALA A 85 13.56 5.21 -8.61
C ALA A 85 12.68 3.95 -8.66
N TYR A 86 12.79 3.08 -7.66
CA TYR A 86 11.95 1.89 -7.51
C TYR A 86 10.48 2.26 -7.35
N THR A 87 10.12 3.13 -6.41
CA THR A 87 8.73 3.54 -6.17
C THR A 87 8.12 4.26 -7.37
N THR A 88 8.87 5.16 -8.03
CA THR A 88 8.44 5.83 -9.26
C THR A 88 8.21 4.83 -10.39
N SER A 89 9.10 3.85 -10.54
CA SER A 89 8.96 2.78 -11.54
C SER A 89 7.72 1.93 -11.28
N CYS A 90 7.42 1.58 -10.02
CA CYS A 90 6.19 0.88 -9.65
C CYS A 90 4.94 1.68 -10.02
N ILE A 91 4.88 2.97 -9.68
CA ILE A 91 3.76 3.87 -10.01
C ILE A 91 3.55 3.90 -11.53
N ARG A 92 4.58 4.12 -12.32
CA ARG A 92 4.50 4.19 -13.78
C ARG A 92 4.11 2.86 -14.42
N ARG A 93 4.63 1.75 -13.90
CA ARG A 93 4.34 0.40 -14.40
C ARG A 93 2.90 0.00 -14.16
N PHE A 94 2.39 0.21 -12.95
CA PHE A 94 1.06 -0.28 -12.55
C PHE A 94 -0.05 0.75 -12.72
N LYS A 95 0.29 2.02 -12.89
CA LYS A 95 -0.66 3.13 -13.08
C LYS A 95 -1.83 3.12 -12.08
N PRO A 96 -1.54 3.12 -10.77
CA PRO A 96 -2.57 3.00 -9.76
C PRO A 96 -3.48 4.24 -9.76
N LEU A 97 -4.78 4.02 -9.56
CA LEU A 97 -5.75 5.10 -9.34
C LEU A 97 -5.67 5.63 -7.90
N VAL A 98 -5.29 4.75 -6.97
CA VAL A 98 -5.07 5.07 -5.56
C VAL A 98 -3.75 4.45 -5.12
N VAL A 99 -2.92 5.24 -4.45
CA VAL A 99 -1.72 4.77 -3.75
C VAL A 99 -1.97 4.88 -2.25
N VAL A 100 -1.62 3.84 -1.50
CA VAL A 100 -1.67 3.84 -0.04
C VAL A 100 -0.30 3.41 0.48
N THR A 101 0.24 4.14 1.45
CA THR A 101 1.52 3.79 2.08
C THR A 101 1.52 4.11 3.58
N GLN A 102 2.62 3.81 4.24
CA GLN A 102 2.83 3.95 5.67
C GLN A 102 2.92 5.40 6.15
N ASP A 103 2.97 5.60 7.46
CA ASP A 103 3.11 6.91 8.10
C ASP A 103 4.47 7.55 7.76
N LEU A 104 4.47 8.84 7.48
CA LEU A 104 5.70 9.63 7.27
C LEU A 104 6.59 9.68 8.53
N ASN A 105 6.00 9.55 9.72
CA ASN A 105 6.73 9.46 10.99
C ASN A 105 7.17 8.03 11.30
N GLY A 106 6.78 7.07 10.47
CA GLY A 106 7.02 5.64 10.66
C GLY A 106 6.21 5.08 11.82
N GLU A 107 5.51 3.98 11.62
CA GLU A 107 4.88 3.26 12.72
C GLU A 107 5.96 2.90 13.74
N TYR A 108 5.68 3.13 15.02
CA TYR A 108 6.61 2.95 16.15
C TYR A 108 8.01 3.59 15.97
N GLY A 109 8.12 4.61 15.12
CA GLY A 109 9.38 5.32 14.90
C GLY A 109 10.39 4.52 14.06
N HIS A 110 9.95 3.59 13.21
CA HIS A 110 10.85 2.80 12.37
C HIS A 110 11.37 3.62 11.19
N GLY A 111 12.68 3.84 11.12
CA GLY A 111 13.30 4.68 10.09
C GLY A 111 13.15 4.14 8.66
N GLY A 112 13.05 2.83 8.47
CA GLY A 112 12.75 2.22 7.17
C GLY A 112 11.33 2.58 6.68
N HIS A 113 10.33 2.58 7.58
CA HIS A 113 8.98 3.03 7.25
C HIS A 113 8.95 4.50 6.85
N MET A 114 9.64 5.36 7.63
CA MET A 114 9.80 6.78 7.28
C MET A 114 10.43 6.93 5.89
N LEU A 115 11.52 6.22 5.63
CA LEU A 115 12.26 6.35 4.36
C LEU A 115 11.40 5.93 3.18
N PHE A 116 10.68 4.80 3.30
CA PHE A 116 9.87 4.29 2.21
C PHE A 116 8.62 5.13 1.98
N SER A 117 7.91 5.55 3.02
CA SER A 117 6.74 6.44 2.91
C SER A 117 7.09 7.80 2.30
N HIS A 118 8.22 8.40 2.70
CA HIS A 118 8.73 9.63 2.07
C HIS A 118 9.09 9.41 0.60
N ALA A 119 9.73 8.29 0.26
CA ALA A 119 10.06 7.97 -1.13
C ALA A 119 8.79 7.81 -1.99
N VAL A 120 7.74 7.15 -1.47
CA VAL A 120 6.44 7.04 -2.15
C VAL A 120 5.79 8.40 -2.30
N ALA A 121 5.75 9.24 -1.25
CA ALA A 121 5.18 10.58 -1.28
C ALA A 121 5.85 11.46 -2.34
N GLU A 122 7.19 11.50 -2.37
CA GLU A 122 7.94 12.23 -3.41
C GLU A 122 7.72 11.65 -4.82
N SER A 123 7.57 10.32 -4.93
CA SER A 123 7.35 9.68 -6.23
C SER A 123 5.97 9.98 -6.81
N VAL A 124 4.92 10.09 -6.01
CA VAL A 124 3.58 10.48 -6.51
C VAL A 124 3.53 11.91 -6.99
N GLU A 125 4.39 12.79 -6.45
CA GLU A 125 4.51 14.18 -6.90
C GLU A 125 5.24 14.32 -8.24
N THR A 126 6.12 13.37 -8.57
CA THR A 126 7.04 13.49 -9.71
C THR A 126 6.85 12.42 -10.79
N SER A 127 6.01 11.40 -10.57
CA SER A 127 5.82 10.29 -11.53
C SER A 127 5.20 10.72 -12.87
N ASN A 128 4.57 11.89 -12.93
CA ASN A 128 4.06 12.50 -14.16
C ASN A 128 5.11 13.28 -14.96
N ASP A 129 6.31 13.53 -14.40
CA ASP A 129 7.43 14.21 -15.07
C ASP A 129 8.39 13.20 -15.71
N SER A 130 8.47 13.18 -17.03
CA SER A 130 9.35 12.26 -17.78
C SER A 130 10.84 12.53 -17.59
N SER A 131 11.23 13.70 -17.10
CA SER A 131 12.64 14.04 -16.82
C SER A 131 13.16 13.40 -15.53
N VAL A 132 12.26 13.07 -14.60
CA VAL A 132 12.57 12.35 -13.35
C VAL A 132 12.61 10.85 -13.64
N PHE A 133 13.75 10.20 -13.37
CA PHE A 133 13.99 8.78 -13.68
C PHE A 133 13.56 8.41 -15.12
N PRO A 134 14.23 8.98 -16.15
CA PRO A 134 13.78 8.91 -17.55
C PRO A 134 13.74 7.48 -18.12
N GLU A 135 14.50 6.55 -17.55
CA GLU A 135 14.46 5.15 -17.97
C GLU A 135 13.07 4.53 -17.69
N SER A 136 12.54 4.70 -16.49
CA SER A 136 11.21 4.18 -16.17
C SER A 136 10.10 4.90 -16.95
N ALA A 137 10.29 6.20 -17.26
CA ALA A 137 9.38 6.95 -18.11
C ALA A 137 9.39 6.43 -19.56
N SER A 138 10.57 6.06 -20.09
CA SER A 138 10.72 5.44 -21.39
C SER A 138 10.05 4.06 -21.48
N ASN A 139 10.17 3.26 -20.41
CA ASN A 139 9.65 1.90 -20.37
C ASN A 139 8.12 1.82 -20.17
N TYR A 140 7.56 2.71 -19.35
CA TYR A 140 6.16 2.60 -18.88
C TYR A 140 5.31 3.84 -19.18
N GLY A 141 5.90 4.92 -19.66
CA GLY A 141 5.27 6.24 -19.74
C GLY A 141 5.23 6.92 -18.35
N THR A 142 4.63 8.10 -18.33
CA THR A 142 4.38 8.84 -17.07
C THR A 142 3.00 8.49 -16.51
N TRP A 143 2.81 8.76 -15.22
CA TRP A 143 1.52 8.58 -14.57
C TRP A 143 1.30 9.64 -13.49
N ASP A 144 0.14 10.28 -13.51
CA ASP A 144 -0.31 11.18 -12.45
C ASP A 144 -1.32 10.43 -11.56
N VAL A 145 -0.91 10.12 -10.33
CA VAL A 145 -1.73 9.32 -9.41
C VAL A 145 -2.94 10.14 -8.96
N PRO A 146 -4.19 9.68 -9.21
CA PRO A 146 -5.37 10.48 -8.85
C PRO A 146 -5.51 10.73 -7.35
N LYS A 147 -5.21 9.74 -6.49
CA LYS A 147 -5.30 9.88 -5.03
C LYS A 147 -4.19 9.14 -4.31
N THR A 148 -3.68 9.73 -3.25
CA THR A 148 -2.66 9.12 -2.38
C THR A 148 -3.05 9.28 -0.93
N TYR A 149 -3.05 8.17 -0.20
CA TYR A 149 -3.32 8.12 1.24
C TYR A 149 -2.08 7.69 2.01
N LEU A 150 -1.88 8.31 3.15
CA LEU A 150 -0.86 7.91 4.11
C LEU A 150 -1.53 7.41 5.39
N HIS A 151 -1.00 6.32 5.92
CA HIS A 151 -1.42 5.79 7.20
C HIS A 151 -1.20 6.84 8.30
N LEU A 152 -2.16 7.00 9.19
CA LEU A 152 -2.16 7.95 10.32
C LEU A 152 -1.98 9.43 9.94
N TYR A 153 -2.03 9.79 8.66
CA TYR A 153 -1.95 11.18 8.25
C TYR A 153 -3.19 11.95 8.70
N THR A 154 -3.01 13.13 9.27
CA THR A 154 -4.08 13.83 10.00
C THR A 154 -4.94 14.75 9.15
N GLU A 155 -4.45 15.13 7.95
CA GLU A 155 -5.20 16.01 7.05
C GLU A 155 -6.17 15.21 6.19
N ASN A 156 -7.36 15.76 5.94
CA ASN A 156 -8.42 15.10 5.17
C ASN A 156 -8.59 13.62 5.58
N LYS A 157 -8.70 13.41 6.90
CA LYS A 157 -8.72 12.08 7.49
C LYS A 157 -9.95 11.29 7.06
N ILE A 158 -9.75 10.03 6.74
CA ILE A 158 -10.78 9.02 6.62
C ILE A 158 -10.55 7.92 7.66
N THR A 159 -11.64 7.33 8.16
CA THR A 159 -11.60 6.15 9.02
C THR A 159 -12.46 5.06 8.41
N MET A 160 -11.84 3.98 7.97
CA MET A 160 -12.54 2.87 7.33
C MET A 160 -13.36 2.08 8.35
N ASN A 161 -14.59 1.69 8.00
CA ASN A 161 -15.36 0.79 8.84
C ASN A 161 -14.95 -0.67 8.59
N LEU A 162 -14.03 -1.18 9.38
CA LEU A 162 -13.47 -2.52 9.24
C LEU A 162 -14.28 -3.61 9.96
N ARG A 163 -15.43 -3.25 10.55
CA ARG A 163 -16.29 -4.18 11.31
C ARG A 163 -17.55 -4.61 10.55
N LEU A 164 -17.70 -4.17 9.30
CA LEU A 164 -18.77 -4.66 8.44
C LEU A 164 -18.41 -6.06 7.91
N PRO A 165 -19.42 -6.97 7.81
CA PRO A 165 -19.19 -8.28 7.23
C PRO A 165 -18.88 -8.18 5.73
N LEU A 166 -17.85 -8.86 5.28
CA LEU A 166 -17.41 -8.94 3.90
C LEU A 166 -17.97 -10.22 3.28
N SER A 167 -18.94 -10.08 2.37
CA SER A 167 -19.70 -11.20 1.80
C SER A 167 -18.82 -12.16 1.01
N ARG A 168 -17.86 -11.62 0.26
CA ARG A 168 -16.90 -12.39 -0.55
C ARG A 168 -15.81 -13.05 0.30
N MET A 169 -15.64 -12.62 1.54
CA MET A 169 -14.67 -13.15 2.49
C MET A 169 -15.32 -14.07 3.54
N GLY A 170 -16.47 -14.66 3.20
CA GLY A 170 -17.20 -15.60 4.06
C GLY A 170 -17.92 -14.92 5.22
N ASN A 171 -18.38 -13.68 5.03
CA ASN A 171 -19.02 -12.81 6.04
C ASN A 171 -18.12 -12.50 7.26
N ARG A 172 -16.80 -12.70 7.13
CA ARG A 172 -15.84 -12.18 8.11
C ARG A 172 -15.72 -10.67 7.98
N THR A 173 -15.43 -10.00 9.06
CA THR A 173 -15.05 -8.58 9.05
C THR A 173 -13.63 -8.40 8.51
N SER A 174 -13.27 -7.20 8.07
CA SER A 174 -11.89 -6.92 7.62
C SER A 174 -10.87 -7.20 8.74
N ILE A 175 -11.20 -6.86 10.00
CA ILE A 175 -10.34 -7.17 11.16
C ILE A 175 -10.13 -8.68 11.32
N GLU A 176 -11.17 -9.49 11.17
CA GLU A 176 -11.05 -10.96 11.27
C GLU A 176 -10.20 -11.53 10.13
N VAL A 177 -10.39 -11.05 8.91
CA VAL A 177 -9.59 -11.45 7.75
C VAL A 177 -8.11 -11.09 7.97
N GLN A 178 -7.82 -9.85 8.36
CA GLN A 178 -6.45 -9.38 8.57
C GLN A 178 -5.79 -10.04 9.78
N THR A 179 -6.55 -10.32 10.84
CA THR A 179 -6.04 -11.11 11.98
C THR A 179 -5.64 -12.52 11.55
N ALA A 180 -6.43 -13.16 10.68
CA ALA A 180 -6.09 -14.46 10.12
C ALA A 180 -4.87 -14.37 9.19
N ALA A 181 -4.76 -13.31 8.39
CA ALA A 181 -3.63 -13.04 7.52
C ALA A 181 -2.33 -12.81 8.31
N TYR A 182 -2.37 -12.00 9.39
CA TYR A 182 -1.20 -11.78 10.24
C TYR A 182 -0.71 -13.08 10.91
N LYS A 183 -1.60 -14.00 11.25
CA LYS A 183 -1.20 -15.31 11.78
C LYS A 183 -0.39 -16.15 10.79
N LYS A 184 -0.42 -15.84 9.48
CA LYS A 184 0.45 -16.49 8.48
C LYS A 184 1.90 -16.04 8.60
N HIS A 185 2.15 -14.86 9.16
CA HIS A 185 3.49 -14.35 9.47
C HIS A 185 4.02 -14.97 10.78
N VAL A 186 4.21 -16.28 10.76
CA VAL A 186 4.58 -17.09 11.95
C VAL A 186 5.90 -16.60 12.55
N SER A 187 6.86 -16.21 11.71
CA SER A 187 8.16 -15.70 12.15
C SER A 187 8.06 -14.34 12.85
N GLN A 188 6.94 -13.63 12.75
CA GLN A 188 6.74 -12.29 13.31
C GLN A 188 5.82 -12.26 14.55
N GLN A 189 5.32 -13.41 15.00
CA GLN A 189 4.40 -13.49 16.14
C GLN A 189 5.06 -13.18 17.50
N TRP A 190 6.35 -12.97 17.53
CA TRP A 190 7.08 -12.49 18.72
C TRP A 190 6.93 -10.98 18.95
N CYS A 191 6.52 -10.22 17.92
CA CYS A 191 6.25 -8.79 18.01
C CYS A 191 4.99 -8.53 18.84
N TRP A 192 4.94 -7.37 19.48
CA TRP A 192 3.77 -6.94 20.25
C TRP A 192 2.66 -6.33 19.38
N PHE A 193 2.92 -6.13 18.08
CA PHE A 193 1.94 -5.59 17.14
C PHE A 193 0.80 -6.57 16.88
N TYR A 194 -0.36 -6.02 16.59
CA TYR A 194 -1.56 -6.77 16.25
C TYR A 194 -2.45 -5.96 15.32
N VAL A 195 -3.29 -6.65 14.56
CA VAL A 195 -4.28 -6.01 13.69
C VAL A 195 -5.41 -5.44 14.56
N SER A 196 -5.64 -4.14 14.48
CA SER A 196 -6.74 -3.48 15.18
C SER A 196 -7.11 -2.14 14.53
N ASP A 197 -8.35 -1.74 14.70
CA ASP A 197 -8.88 -0.41 14.39
C ASP A 197 -9.03 0.48 15.63
N ASP A 198 -8.50 0.05 16.78
CA ASP A 198 -8.69 0.67 18.08
C ASP A 198 -7.38 0.73 18.89
N TYR A 199 -6.33 1.33 18.33
CA TYR A 199 -5.08 1.65 19.00
C TYR A 199 -4.26 2.65 18.17
N GLU A 200 -3.08 3.07 18.65
CA GLU A 200 -2.26 4.13 18.05
C GLU A 200 -1.79 3.86 16.61
N TYR A 201 -1.72 2.58 16.18
CA TYR A 201 -1.40 2.17 14.80
C TYR A 201 -2.61 1.53 14.11
N SER A 202 -3.79 2.13 14.29
CA SER A 202 -5.06 1.66 13.73
C SER A 202 -4.97 1.44 12.21
N CYS A 203 -5.19 0.22 11.75
CA CYS A 203 -5.22 -0.10 10.32
C CYS A 203 -6.45 0.43 9.56
N ALA A 204 -7.28 1.26 10.23
CA ALA A 204 -8.46 1.92 9.67
C ALA A 204 -8.23 3.40 9.34
N ASP A 205 -7.18 4.02 9.89
CA ASP A 205 -7.00 5.46 9.88
C ASP A 205 -6.00 5.91 8.81
N PHE A 206 -6.46 6.71 7.87
CA PHE A 206 -5.65 7.26 6.78
C PHE A 206 -6.00 8.74 6.56
N GLY A 207 -5.07 9.48 5.95
CA GLY A 207 -5.34 10.82 5.46
C GLY A 207 -5.05 10.95 3.97
N LEU A 208 -5.87 11.72 3.27
CA LEU A 208 -5.68 12.04 1.86
C LEU A 208 -4.54 13.05 1.73
N TYR A 209 -3.35 12.55 1.38
CA TYR A 209 -2.14 13.33 1.21
C TYR A 209 -2.17 14.17 -0.07
N ARG A 210 -2.59 13.56 -1.19
CA ARG A 210 -2.62 14.20 -2.50
C ARG A 210 -3.84 13.74 -3.30
N THR A 211 -4.46 14.67 -4.03
CA THR A 211 -5.56 14.35 -4.96
C THR A 211 -5.53 15.24 -6.19
N THR A 212 -5.89 14.69 -7.35
CA THR A 212 -6.19 15.42 -8.59
C THR A 212 -7.67 15.41 -8.94
N VAL A 213 -8.50 14.70 -8.13
CA VAL A 213 -9.93 14.48 -8.41
C VAL A 213 -10.87 15.05 -7.32
N GLY A 214 -10.29 15.79 -6.36
CA GLY A 214 -11.04 16.42 -5.27
C GLY A 214 -10.98 15.65 -3.95
N ASN A 215 -11.32 16.36 -2.87
CA ASN A 215 -11.32 15.79 -1.52
C ASN A 215 -12.49 14.82 -1.33
N ASP A 216 -12.30 13.89 -0.39
CA ASP A 216 -13.34 12.98 0.03
C ASP A 216 -14.39 13.68 0.90
N THR A 217 -15.62 13.21 0.79
CA THR A 217 -16.74 13.61 1.66
C THR A 217 -17.21 12.43 2.53
N GLY A 218 -16.79 11.22 2.19
CA GLY A 218 -17.02 9.97 2.90
C GLY A 218 -15.72 9.27 3.32
N ASN A 219 -15.86 8.04 3.79
CA ASN A 219 -14.74 7.21 4.22
C ASN A 219 -14.38 6.13 3.17
N ASP A 220 -14.39 6.48 1.90
CA ASP A 220 -14.08 5.58 0.78
C ASP A 220 -12.95 6.16 -0.08
N MET A 221 -11.85 5.42 -0.18
CA MET A 221 -10.69 5.82 -0.98
C MET A 221 -11.00 5.91 -2.48
N LEU A 222 -12.08 5.29 -2.95
CA LEU A 222 -12.51 5.33 -4.36
C LEU A 222 -13.49 6.48 -4.66
N GLU A 223 -13.85 7.28 -3.68
CA GLU A 223 -14.70 8.46 -3.94
C GLU A 223 -14.06 9.34 -5.02
N ASN A 224 -14.87 9.78 -6.00
CA ASN A 224 -14.43 10.52 -7.19
C ASN A 224 -13.49 9.75 -8.14
N ILE A 225 -13.34 8.43 -7.98
CA ILE A 225 -12.55 7.56 -8.85
C ILE A 225 -13.46 6.73 -9.74
N THR A 226 -13.25 6.77 -11.06
CA THR A 226 -13.82 5.79 -11.99
C THR A 226 -12.83 4.64 -12.13
N THR A 227 -13.15 3.47 -11.58
CA THR A 227 -12.26 2.30 -11.63
C THR A 227 -12.06 1.82 -13.06
N TYR A 228 -10.97 1.07 -13.33
CA TYR A 228 -10.71 0.51 -14.66
C TYR A 228 -11.84 -0.42 -15.12
N GLN A 229 -12.43 -1.21 -14.21
CA GLN A 229 -13.59 -2.05 -14.53
C GLN A 229 -14.80 -1.22 -14.98
N GLU A 230 -15.04 -0.11 -14.29
CA GLU A 230 -16.12 0.81 -14.64
C GLU A 230 -15.85 1.52 -15.97
N GLN A 231 -14.61 1.95 -16.23
CA GLN A 231 -14.21 2.53 -17.52
C GLN A 231 -14.45 1.55 -18.67
N GLU A 232 -14.08 0.28 -18.51
CA GLU A 232 -14.31 -0.77 -19.51
C GLU A 232 -15.81 -1.01 -19.74
N ARG A 233 -16.62 -1.03 -18.69
CA ARG A 233 -18.07 -1.17 -18.78
C ARG A 233 -18.69 -0.03 -19.57
N LEU A 234 -18.34 1.21 -19.22
CA LEU A 234 -18.83 2.41 -19.91
C LEU A 234 -18.41 2.45 -21.38
N ALA A 235 -17.19 2.05 -21.69
CA ALA A 235 -16.69 1.96 -23.07
C ALA A 235 -17.48 0.93 -23.92
N LYS A 236 -17.80 -0.24 -23.35
CA LYS A 236 -18.63 -1.25 -24.02
C LYS A 236 -20.05 -0.73 -24.29
N GLU A 237 -20.69 -0.14 -23.29
CA GLU A 237 -22.04 0.43 -23.43
C GLU A 237 -22.10 1.58 -24.47
N ALA A 238 -21.00 2.35 -24.59
CA ALA A 238 -20.90 3.40 -25.60
C ALA A 238 -20.74 2.84 -27.04
N ALA A 239 -20.07 1.68 -27.19
CA ALA A 239 -19.85 1.02 -28.46
C ALA A 239 -21.09 0.26 -28.99
N GLU A 240 -22.07 -0.02 -28.11
CA GLU A 240 -23.33 -0.72 -28.45
C GLU A 240 -24.48 0.25 -28.85
N LYS A 241 -24.26 1.56 -28.74
CA LYS A 241 -25.18 2.65 -29.10
C LYS A 241 -24.87 3.24 -30.47
#